data_e6db0cffa40d7cbc8be9e02077e357e2
#
_entry.id   e6db0cffa40d7cbc8be9e02077e357e2
#
_cell.length_a   1.000
_cell.length_b   1.000
_cell.length_c   1.000
_cell.angle_alpha   90.00
_cell.angle_beta   90.00
_cell.angle_gamma   90.00
#
_symmetry.space_group_name_H-M   'P 1'
#
loop_
_entity.id
_entity.type
_entity.pdbx_description
1 polymer ?
#
loop_
_entity_poly.entity_id
_entity_poly.type
_entity_poly.pdbx_seq_one_letter_code
_entity_poly.pdbx_strand_id
1 'polypeptide(L)'
;GDTRVPMSPYTCPHVPPSTPERRRLLRWSYSRRERGAGRPTPALPQLILFGLSNQMVVTFKEENTVAFKHLFLEDYTDGADDSYAVYTQRQLYARVFYAVDKYLAIANETVGRYAYVRPERGANRSALMLCQHFYRKGRIDPANDTFNIDPKIVTECLGVEPQEPQPLPPELDRSYRNFTLKFHKLINVTIQFKLKAINIQTIINNEIPDCYTFTITITFDNKAHSGRVKIRLDNRADIKETQIPPGHLAGDNSFRLFFDVVVILVCSLSFILCARSIIRGLLLQHEFSRFFQRRYKQSLALSDRMEFLNGWYILLVVSDVLTVLGTVMKIGIESKNFASYDVCSILLGTSTLLVWVGVIRYLTFFQKYNILIVTLRVALPNVIRFCCCVAVIYLGYCFCGWIVLGPYHVKFRSLSMVSECLFSLINGDDMFVTFAEMQQNSYLVWLFSQIYLYTFISLFIYMVLSLFIALITGSYETIKCEGETPVSQLHAFIAECKDSPKSGKYRRESPSACSVFCCCERAPLADNTLLVN
;
A
#
# COMPACT_ATOMS: atom_id res chain seq x y z
N GLY A 1 -58.27 21.40 -20.22
CA GLY A 1 -58.27 20.07 -19.67
C GLY A 1 -56.94 19.82 -18.96
N ASP A 2 -56.95 20.12 -17.67
CA ASP A 2 -55.80 20.04 -16.78
C ASP A 2 -55.73 18.61 -16.23
N THR A 3 -54.83 17.78 -16.73
CA THR A 3 -54.59 16.43 -16.20
C THR A 3 -53.38 16.49 -15.26
N ARG A 4 -53.62 16.87 -14.00
CA ARG A 4 -52.70 16.65 -12.88
C ARG A 4 -52.68 15.17 -12.56
N VAL A 5 -51.52 14.55 -12.77
CA VAL A 5 -51.21 13.20 -12.25
C VAL A 5 -51.09 13.34 -10.71
N PRO A 6 -51.85 12.57 -9.93
CA PRO A 6 -51.74 12.66 -8.46
C PRO A 6 -50.41 11.99 -8.05
N MET A 7 -49.50 12.80 -7.46
CA MET A 7 -48.40 12.28 -6.67
C MET A 7 -49.00 11.55 -5.46
N SER A 8 -48.78 10.26 -5.38
CA SER A 8 -49.07 9.43 -4.23
C SER A 8 -48.26 9.92 -3.03
N PRO A 9 -48.89 10.33 -1.92
CA PRO A 9 -48.17 10.64 -0.70
C PRO A 9 -47.68 9.31 -0.10
N TYR A 10 -46.36 9.08 -0.10
CA TYR A 10 -45.77 8.07 0.76
C TYR A 10 -46.04 8.46 2.21
N THR A 11 -47.14 7.99 2.75
CA THR A 11 -47.43 8.02 4.18
C THR A 11 -46.47 7.01 4.84
N CYS A 12 -45.48 7.52 5.56
CA CYS A 12 -44.65 6.72 6.47
C CYS A 12 -45.56 5.96 7.42
N PRO A 13 -45.47 4.63 7.56
CA PRO A 13 -46.26 3.90 8.51
C PRO A 13 -45.93 4.38 9.93
N HIS A 14 -46.93 4.85 10.67
CA HIS A 14 -46.83 5.27 12.07
C HIS A 14 -46.37 4.07 12.91
N VAL A 15 -45.07 4.06 13.26
CA VAL A 15 -44.54 3.13 14.25
C VAL A 15 -44.97 3.62 15.64
N PRO A 16 -45.68 2.80 16.45
CA PRO A 16 -46.13 3.23 17.76
C PRO A 16 -44.93 3.56 18.67
N PRO A 17 -45.01 4.61 19.50
CA PRO A 17 -43.91 5.06 20.36
C PRO A 17 -43.43 3.93 21.25
N SER A 18 -42.15 3.66 21.22
CA SER A 18 -41.49 2.62 22.01
C SER A 18 -41.69 2.86 23.51
N THR A 19 -42.12 1.80 24.25
CA THR A 19 -42.29 1.88 25.72
C THR A 19 -40.96 2.25 26.41
N PRO A 20 -41.00 2.92 27.58
CA PRO A 20 -39.80 3.36 28.30
C PRO A 20 -38.84 2.21 28.65
N GLU A 21 -39.36 1.00 28.89
CA GLU A 21 -38.56 -0.19 29.17
C GLU A 21 -37.77 -0.69 27.95
N ARG A 22 -38.36 -0.57 26.78
CA ARG A 22 -37.74 -0.93 25.50
C ARG A 22 -36.55 0.00 25.20
N ARG A 23 -36.65 1.29 25.49
CA ARG A 23 -35.53 2.26 25.38
C ARG A 23 -34.45 1.97 26.41
N ARG A 24 -34.76 1.45 27.59
CA ARG A 24 -33.78 1.10 28.62
C ARG A 24 -32.99 -0.15 28.26
N LEU A 25 -33.59 -1.20 27.71
CA LEU A 25 -32.92 -2.41 27.25
C LEU A 25 -31.95 -2.12 26.07
N LEU A 26 -32.37 -1.30 25.10
CA LEU A 26 -31.54 -0.87 24.01
C LEU A 26 -30.41 0.04 24.49
N ARG A 27 -30.65 1.00 25.38
CA ARG A 27 -29.62 1.84 25.99
C ARG A 27 -28.60 1.01 26.78
N TRP A 28 -29.01 -0.03 27.45
CA TRP A 28 -28.10 -0.86 28.23
C TRP A 28 -27.17 -1.70 27.35
N SER A 29 -27.65 -2.30 26.27
CA SER A 29 -26.80 -2.98 25.30
C SER A 29 -25.80 -2.02 24.64
N TYR A 30 -26.17 -0.77 24.42
CA TYR A 30 -25.31 0.27 23.86
C TYR A 30 -24.37 0.91 24.90
N SER A 31 -24.84 1.26 26.10
CA SER A 31 -24.01 1.97 27.09
C SER A 31 -22.89 1.11 27.70
N ARG A 32 -23.10 -0.21 27.77
CA ARG A 32 -22.01 -1.13 28.15
C ARG A 32 -20.97 -1.31 27.06
N ARG A 33 -21.35 -1.10 25.80
CA ARG A 33 -20.43 -1.06 24.65
C ARG A 33 -19.49 0.16 24.68
N GLU A 34 -19.92 1.27 25.22
CA GLU A 34 -19.20 2.56 25.13
C GLU A 34 -18.10 2.75 26.18
N ARG A 35 -18.16 2.05 27.33
CA ARG A 35 -17.17 2.24 28.41
C ARG A 35 -15.78 1.67 28.11
N GLY A 36 -15.61 0.96 27.01
CA GLY A 36 -14.32 0.42 26.56
C GLY A 36 -13.68 1.18 25.39
N ALA A 37 -14.15 2.40 25.10
CA ALA A 37 -13.55 3.22 24.04
C ALA A 37 -12.14 3.66 24.46
N GLY A 38 -11.13 2.98 23.92
CA GLY A 38 -9.75 3.40 24.03
C GLY A 38 -9.60 4.86 23.58
N ARG A 39 -8.91 5.66 24.37
CA ARG A 39 -8.54 7.03 24.03
C ARG A 39 -7.67 7.01 22.77
N PRO A 40 -7.65 8.09 21.96
CA PRO A 40 -6.70 8.19 20.85
C PRO A 40 -5.30 7.89 21.38
N THR A 41 -4.66 6.93 20.77
CA THR A 41 -3.42 6.35 21.27
C THR A 41 -2.26 7.34 21.17
N PRO A 42 -1.28 7.30 22.09
CA PRO A 42 -0.02 8.06 21.99
C PRO A 42 0.84 7.66 20.77
N ALA A 43 0.33 6.83 19.88
CA ALA A 43 1.00 6.39 18.67
C ALA A 43 1.25 7.51 17.65
N LEU A 44 0.43 8.59 17.64
CA LEU A 44 0.54 9.64 16.63
C LEU A 44 1.90 10.37 16.62
N PRO A 45 2.49 10.81 17.76
CA PRO A 45 3.79 11.43 17.76
C PRO A 45 4.91 10.49 17.26
N GLN A 46 4.85 9.20 17.62
CA GLN A 46 5.78 8.19 17.13
C GLN A 46 5.72 8.04 15.61
N LEU A 47 4.52 8.03 15.04
CA LEU A 47 4.29 7.91 13.60
C LEU A 47 4.85 9.12 12.84
N ILE A 48 4.72 10.33 13.41
CA ILE A 48 5.30 11.55 12.82
C ILE A 48 6.83 11.48 12.84
N LEU A 49 7.44 11.13 13.98
CA LEU A 49 8.88 11.01 14.09
C LEU A 49 9.45 9.95 13.15
N PHE A 50 8.79 8.80 13.05
CA PHE A 50 9.19 7.75 12.11
C PHE A 50 9.05 8.22 10.65
N GLY A 51 7.98 8.93 10.30
CA GLY A 51 7.78 9.50 8.97
C GLY A 51 8.91 10.46 8.57
N LEU A 52 9.32 11.35 9.48
CA LEU A 52 10.43 12.27 9.25
C LEU A 52 11.77 11.55 9.09
N SER A 53 12.06 10.56 9.94
CA SER A 53 13.29 9.76 9.84
C SER A 53 13.32 8.95 8.53
N ASN A 54 12.21 8.31 8.15
CA ASN A 54 12.11 7.57 6.89
C ASN A 54 12.26 8.49 5.66
N GLN A 55 11.70 9.70 5.71
CA GLN A 55 11.88 10.69 4.65
C GLN A 55 13.36 11.02 4.43
N MET A 56 14.14 11.23 5.49
CA MET A 56 15.59 11.48 5.37
C MET A 56 16.34 10.32 4.70
N VAL A 57 15.99 9.07 5.05
CA VAL A 57 16.56 7.87 4.44
C VAL A 57 16.24 7.78 2.95
N VAL A 58 14.98 8.04 2.58
CA VAL A 58 14.53 8.01 1.19
C VAL A 58 15.18 9.13 0.39
N THR A 59 15.14 10.37 0.90
CA THR A 59 15.77 11.54 0.25
C THR A 59 17.26 11.30 0.01
N PHE A 60 17.99 10.75 0.99
CA PHE A 60 19.41 10.46 0.79
C PHE A 60 19.65 9.42 -0.31
N LYS A 61 18.80 8.39 -0.42
CA LYS A 61 18.88 7.41 -1.52
C LYS A 61 18.56 8.02 -2.88
N GLU A 62 17.54 8.86 -2.95
CA GLU A 62 17.11 9.54 -4.18
C GLU A 62 18.17 10.50 -4.68
N GLU A 63 18.67 11.39 -3.81
CA GLU A 63 19.73 12.34 -4.14
C GLU A 63 21.01 11.66 -4.64
N ASN A 64 21.42 10.57 -3.97
CA ASN A 64 22.56 9.79 -4.44
C ASN A 64 22.26 9.07 -5.77
N THR A 65 21.02 8.62 -6.01
CA THR A 65 20.65 8.00 -7.28
C THR A 65 20.71 9.01 -8.43
N VAL A 66 20.22 10.23 -8.21
CA VAL A 66 20.34 11.33 -9.18
C VAL A 66 21.81 11.66 -9.42
N ALA A 67 22.60 11.80 -8.35
CA ALA A 67 24.04 12.05 -8.46
C ALA A 67 24.77 10.96 -9.27
N PHE A 68 24.44 9.67 -9.04
CA PHE A 68 25.04 8.58 -9.81
C PHE A 68 24.62 8.58 -11.28
N LYS A 69 23.37 8.96 -11.61
CA LYS A 69 22.93 9.10 -12.99
C LYS A 69 23.77 10.18 -13.71
N HIS A 70 23.94 11.34 -13.11
CA HIS A 70 24.75 12.42 -13.68
C HIS A 70 26.25 12.09 -13.73
N LEU A 71 26.78 11.34 -12.77
CA LEU A 71 28.20 10.95 -12.76
C LEU A 71 28.54 9.89 -13.80
N PHE A 72 27.72 8.86 -13.92
CA PHE A 72 28.05 7.67 -14.73
C PHE A 72 27.40 7.65 -16.11
N LEU A 73 26.36 8.45 -16.32
CA LEU A 73 25.67 8.56 -17.61
C LEU A 73 26.04 9.90 -18.26
N GLU A 74 26.81 9.85 -19.31
CA GLU A 74 27.26 11.05 -20.06
C GLU A 74 26.06 11.75 -20.70
N ASP A 75 25.95 13.09 -20.55
CA ASP A 75 24.85 13.94 -21.03
C ASP A 75 23.46 13.52 -20.53
N TYR A 76 23.37 12.93 -19.33
CA TYR A 76 22.07 12.62 -18.72
C TYR A 76 21.37 13.91 -18.30
N THR A 77 20.07 13.99 -18.58
CA THR A 77 19.16 15.05 -18.11
C THR A 77 18.06 14.46 -17.28
N ASP A 78 17.61 15.19 -16.26
CA ASP A 78 16.55 14.72 -15.37
C ASP A 78 15.27 14.42 -16.15
N GLY A 79 14.63 13.30 -15.82
CA GLY A 79 13.42 12.83 -16.51
C GLY A 79 13.65 12.12 -17.84
N ALA A 80 14.89 11.98 -18.31
CA ALA A 80 15.21 11.33 -19.60
C ALA A 80 15.29 9.79 -19.55
N ASP A 81 14.95 9.16 -18.44
CA ASP A 81 15.15 7.71 -18.22
C ASP A 81 14.59 6.79 -19.33
N ASP A 82 13.45 7.13 -19.91
CA ASP A 82 12.84 6.35 -20.99
C ASP A 82 13.39 6.69 -22.38
N SER A 83 13.92 7.88 -22.55
CA SER A 83 14.48 8.39 -23.83
C SER A 83 15.98 8.18 -23.96
N TYR A 84 16.69 7.98 -22.83
CA TYR A 84 18.14 7.85 -22.82
C TYR A 84 18.60 6.55 -23.47
N ALA A 85 19.22 6.69 -24.66
CA ALA A 85 19.61 5.57 -25.49
C ALA A 85 20.74 5.95 -26.45
N VAL A 86 21.41 4.94 -27.01
CA VAL A 86 22.43 5.06 -28.06
C VAL A 86 22.02 4.30 -29.30
N TYR A 87 22.49 4.78 -30.47
CA TYR A 87 22.07 4.28 -31.78
C TYR A 87 23.23 3.76 -32.63
N THR A 88 24.48 4.05 -32.23
CA THR A 88 25.66 3.62 -32.99
C THR A 88 26.59 2.79 -32.11
N GLN A 89 27.34 1.86 -32.73
CA GLN A 89 28.35 1.04 -32.03
C GLN A 89 29.40 1.92 -31.34
N ARG A 90 29.85 2.98 -32.00
CA ARG A 90 30.83 3.94 -31.46
C ARG A 90 30.30 4.63 -30.19
N GLN A 91 29.03 5.07 -30.21
CA GLN A 91 28.41 5.66 -29.03
C GLN A 91 28.29 4.65 -27.88
N LEU A 92 27.92 3.39 -28.17
CA LEU A 92 27.83 2.37 -27.13
C LEU A 92 29.19 2.16 -26.44
N TYR A 93 30.27 2.00 -27.20
CA TYR A 93 31.61 1.90 -26.62
C TYR A 93 31.98 3.16 -25.81
N ALA A 94 31.71 4.33 -26.33
CA ALA A 94 32.02 5.60 -25.66
C ALA A 94 31.30 5.66 -24.29
N ARG A 95 29.99 5.32 -24.22
CA ARG A 95 29.19 5.36 -22.97
C ARG A 95 29.61 4.27 -21.98
N VAL A 96 29.93 3.07 -22.46
CA VAL A 96 30.43 1.97 -21.61
C VAL A 96 31.75 2.37 -20.96
N PHE A 97 32.71 2.85 -21.75
CA PHE A 97 34.03 3.22 -21.24
C PHE A 97 33.97 4.49 -20.37
N TYR A 98 33.10 5.45 -20.71
CA TYR A 98 32.88 6.65 -19.89
C TYR A 98 32.46 6.25 -18.46
N ALA A 99 31.49 5.32 -18.32
CA ALA A 99 31.03 4.86 -17.01
C ALA A 99 32.17 4.18 -16.21
N VAL A 100 33.04 3.39 -16.86
CA VAL A 100 34.19 2.75 -16.22
C VAL A 100 35.25 3.79 -15.83
N ASP A 101 35.58 4.75 -16.75
CA ASP A 101 36.53 5.82 -16.47
C ASP A 101 36.10 6.67 -15.27
N LYS A 102 34.80 7.03 -15.22
CA LYS A 102 34.23 7.79 -14.09
C LYS A 102 34.23 6.99 -12.78
N TYR A 103 34.00 5.69 -12.83
CA TYR A 103 34.16 4.85 -11.63
C TYR A 103 35.59 4.90 -11.09
N LEU A 104 36.60 4.81 -11.96
CA LEU A 104 38.00 4.86 -11.53
C LEU A 104 38.41 6.25 -10.99
N ALA A 105 37.75 7.31 -11.45
CA ALA A 105 38.04 8.70 -11.06
C ALA A 105 37.22 9.21 -9.84
N ILE A 106 36.34 8.40 -9.26
CA ILE A 106 35.42 8.81 -8.18
C ILE A 106 36.12 9.60 -7.07
N ALA A 107 37.25 9.12 -6.58
CA ALA A 107 37.94 9.70 -5.43
C ALA A 107 38.39 11.17 -5.69
N ASN A 108 38.64 11.54 -6.95
CA ASN A 108 39.21 12.83 -7.34
C ASN A 108 38.17 13.79 -7.94
N GLU A 109 37.05 13.29 -8.47
CA GLU A 109 36.09 14.11 -9.23
C GLU A 109 34.77 14.36 -8.48
N THR A 110 34.41 13.53 -7.48
CA THR A 110 33.08 13.62 -6.88
C THR A 110 33.03 14.58 -5.69
N VAL A 111 31.94 15.35 -5.59
CA VAL A 111 31.62 16.17 -4.43
C VAL A 111 31.28 15.29 -3.22
N GLY A 112 30.56 14.18 -3.47
CA GLY A 112 30.23 13.21 -2.44
C GLY A 112 31.44 12.38 -2.03
N ARG A 113 31.55 12.06 -0.73
CA ARG A 113 32.61 11.19 -0.23
C ARG A 113 32.20 9.73 -0.35
N TYR A 114 32.61 9.10 -1.46
CA TYR A 114 32.37 7.68 -1.71
C TYR A 114 33.64 6.86 -1.48
N ALA A 115 33.48 5.65 -0.97
CA ALA A 115 34.55 4.68 -0.82
C ALA A 115 34.26 3.43 -1.65
N TYR A 116 35.30 2.87 -2.27
CA TYR A 116 35.18 1.59 -3.00
C TYR A 116 34.90 0.42 -2.06
N VAL A 117 34.05 -0.49 -2.51
CA VAL A 117 33.83 -1.76 -1.82
C VAL A 117 34.64 -2.83 -2.50
N ARG A 118 35.68 -3.30 -1.83
CA ARG A 118 36.48 -4.41 -2.33
C ARG A 118 35.81 -5.75 -1.93
N PRO A 119 35.76 -6.74 -2.82
CA PRO A 119 35.31 -8.07 -2.46
C PRO A 119 36.24 -8.68 -1.41
N GLU A 120 35.71 -9.55 -0.56
CA GLU A 120 36.51 -10.29 0.43
C GLU A 120 37.61 -11.10 -0.26
N ARG A 121 38.78 -11.16 0.37
CA ARG A 121 39.93 -11.94 -0.14
C ARG A 121 39.51 -13.39 -0.33
N GLY A 122 39.50 -13.87 -1.58
CA GLY A 122 39.05 -15.22 -1.96
C GLY A 122 37.75 -15.30 -2.76
N ALA A 123 36.99 -14.20 -2.91
CA ALA A 123 35.89 -14.16 -3.84
C ALA A 123 36.41 -13.91 -5.26
N ASN A 124 36.01 -14.75 -6.19
CA ASN A 124 36.36 -14.65 -7.62
C ASN A 124 35.62 -13.50 -8.33
N ARG A 125 35.52 -12.33 -7.67
CA ARG A 125 34.80 -11.13 -8.15
C ARG A 125 35.67 -9.91 -7.98
N SER A 126 35.77 -9.12 -9.03
CA SER A 126 36.42 -7.80 -9.02
C SER A 126 35.51 -6.71 -8.45
N ALA A 127 36.09 -5.56 -8.06
CA ALA A 127 35.34 -4.44 -7.49
C ALA A 127 34.31 -3.85 -8.48
N LEU A 128 34.66 -3.79 -9.78
CA LEU A 128 33.74 -3.53 -10.88
C LEU A 128 33.69 -4.73 -11.82
N MET A 129 32.50 -5.12 -12.23
CA MET A 129 32.23 -6.18 -13.20
C MET A 129 31.58 -5.58 -14.45
N LEU A 130 32.28 -5.68 -15.59
CA LEU A 130 31.75 -5.37 -16.92
C LEU A 130 31.38 -6.67 -17.61
N CYS A 131 30.10 -6.94 -17.81
CA CYS A 131 29.60 -8.19 -18.39
C CYS A 131 28.82 -7.92 -19.67
N GLN A 132 29.00 -8.76 -20.70
CA GLN A 132 28.15 -8.83 -21.87
C GLN A 132 27.38 -10.13 -21.90
N HIS A 133 26.10 -10.07 -22.23
CA HIS A 133 25.21 -11.20 -22.41
C HIS A 133 24.84 -11.30 -23.88
N PHE A 134 25.05 -12.47 -24.47
CA PHE A 134 24.82 -12.68 -25.90
C PHE A 134 24.36 -14.11 -26.18
N TYR A 135 23.72 -14.31 -27.34
CA TYR A 135 23.30 -15.64 -27.80
C TYR A 135 24.52 -16.48 -28.17
N ARG A 136 24.52 -17.78 -27.84
CA ARG A 136 25.62 -18.69 -28.16
C ARG A 136 25.89 -18.70 -29.67
N LYS A 137 24.85 -18.83 -30.50
CA LYS A 137 24.90 -18.62 -31.94
C LYS A 137 23.93 -17.48 -32.29
N GLY A 138 24.33 -16.57 -33.14
CA GLY A 138 23.49 -15.49 -33.59
C GLY A 138 24.02 -14.96 -34.91
N ARG A 139 23.34 -15.31 -36.01
CA ARG A 139 23.53 -14.74 -37.32
C ARG A 139 22.17 -14.34 -37.84
N ILE A 140 22.01 -13.09 -38.15
CA ILE A 140 20.82 -12.51 -38.75
C ILE A 140 21.24 -12.00 -40.11
N ASP A 141 20.58 -12.43 -41.17
CA ASP A 141 20.79 -11.98 -42.54
C ASP A 141 19.49 -11.41 -43.10
N PRO A 142 19.25 -10.10 -42.93
CA PRO A 142 18.04 -9.44 -43.40
C PRO A 142 17.89 -9.44 -44.94
N ALA A 143 19.01 -9.56 -45.67
CA ALA A 143 18.99 -9.57 -47.13
C ALA A 143 18.38 -10.86 -47.70
N ASN A 144 18.51 -11.95 -46.96
CA ASN A 144 18.01 -13.29 -47.37
C ASN A 144 16.82 -13.76 -46.49
N ASP A 145 16.25 -12.87 -45.64
CA ASP A 145 15.18 -13.17 -44.69
C ASP A 145 15.46 -14.41 -43.81
N THR A 146 16.76 -14.64 -43.47
CA THR A 146 17.19 -15.82 -42.71
C THR A 146 17.82 -15.46 -41.38
N PHE A 147 17.63 -16.32 -40.38
CA PHE A 147 18.30 -16.19 -39.10
C PHE A 147 18.74 -17.57 -38.57
N ASN A 148 19.83 -17.59 -37.82
CA ASN A 148 20.29 -18.75 -37.08
C ASN A 148 20.68 -18.31 -35.66
N ILE A 149 19.73 -18.40 -34.74
CA ILE A 149 19.88 -18.00 -33.35
C ILE A 149 19.71 -19.19 -32.44
N ASP A 150 20.72 -19.47 -31.60
CA ASP A 150 20.61 -20.40 -30.49
C ASP A 150 20.20 -19.61 -29.24
N PRO A 151 19.01 -19.87 -28.65
CA PRO A 151 18.48 -19.08 -27.52
C PRO A 151 19.30 -19.20 -26.23
N LYS A 152 20.33 -20.09 -26.20
CA LYS A 152 21.19 -20.23 -25.04
C LYS A 152 22.06 -19.00 -24.84
N ILE A 153 21.90 -18.34 -23.67
CA ILE A 153 22.64 -17.14 -23.32
C ILE A 153 24.01 -17.50 -22.77
N VAL A 154 25.03 -16.80 -23.26
CA VAL A 154 26.42 -16.86 -22.79
C VAL A 154 26.76 -15.51 -22.16
N THR A 155 27.40 -15.57 -20.99
CA THR A 155 27.85 -14.37 -20.27
C THR A 155 29.38 -14.35 -20.28
N GLU A 156 29.96 -13.24 -20.68
CA GLU A 156 31.39 -12.97 -20.65
C GLU A 156 31.63 -11.71 -19.82
N CYS A 157 32.45 -11.84 -18.76
CA CYS A 157 32.69 -10.75 -17.81
C CYS A 157 34.15 -10.38 -17.73
N LEU A 158 34.42 -9.09 -17.61
CA LEU A 158 35.74 -8.51 -17.33
C LEU A 158 35.69 -7.82 -15.97
N GLY A 159 36.64 -8.15 -15.10
CA GLY A 159 36.81 -7.47 -13.82
C GLY A 159 37.77 -6.28 -13.94
N VAL A 160 37.40 -5.16 -13.29
CA VAL A 160 38.23 -3.97 -13.20
C VAL A 160 38.44 -3.61 -11.73
N GLU A 161 39.69 -3.38 -11.33
CA GLU A 161 40.04 -3.00 -9.96
C GLU A 161 40.46 -1.53 -9.89
N PRO A 162 39.94 -0.75 -8.91
CA PRO A 162 40.43 0.58 -8.66
C PRO A 162 41.84 0.51 -8.06
N GLN A 163 42.77 1.26 -8.63
CA GLN A 163 44.14 1.38 -8.12
C GLN A 163 44.18 2.22 -6.85
N GLU A 164 45.05 1.85 -5.91
CA GLU A 164 45.34 2.73 -4.76
C GLU A 164 46.13 3.95 -5.23
N PRO A 165 45.94 5.11 -4.58
CA PRO A 165 46.75 6.28 -4.88
C PRO A 165 48.22 6.04 -4.49
N GLN A 166 49.02 5.54 -5.40
CA GLN A 166 50.48 5.54 -5.28
C GLN A 166 51.07 6.70 -6.07
N PRO A 167 52.18 7.31 -5.61
CA PRO A 167 52.77 8.48 -6.22
C PRO A 167 53.59 8.17 -7.50
N LEU A 168 53.14 7.27 -8.37
CA LEU A 168 53.72 7.02 -9.68
C LEU A 168 52.81 7.53 -10.80
N PRO A 169 53.36 7.97 -11.96
CA PRO A 169 52.55 8.50 -13.05
C PRO A 169 51.53 7.45 -13.50
N PRO A 170 50.29 7.88 -13.80
CA PRO A 170 49.20 7.00 -14.13
C PRO A 170 49.35 6.49 -15.57
N GLU A 171 50.07 5.44 -15.79
CA GLU A 171 49.70 4.50 -16.85
C GLU A 171 48.48 3.75 -16.30
N LEU A 172 47.33 4.39 -16.48
CA LEU A 172 46.05 3.84 -16.21
C LEU A 172 45.98 2.51 -16.95
N ASP A 173 45.88 1.39 -16.24
CA ASP A 173 45.68 0.08 -16.86
C ASP A 173 44.35 0.11 -17.64
N ARG A 174 44.44 0.50 -18.92
CA ARG A 174 43.31 0.61 -19.85
C ARG A 174 42.99 -0.73 -20.51
N SER A 175 43.35 -1.84 -19.87
CA SER A 175 43.09 -3.21 -20.38
C SER A 175 41.60 -3.44 -20.70
N TYR A 176 40.68 -2.75 -19.99
CA TYR A 176 39.24 -2.83 -20.27
C TYR A 176 38.83 -2.23 -21.63
N ARG A 177 39.64 -1.34 -22.24
CA ARG A 177 39.39 -0.81 -23.58
C ARG A 177 39.56 -1.84 -24.69
N ASN A 178 40.21 -2.95 -24.43
CA ASN A 178 40.33 -4.07 -25.34
C ASN A 178 39.09 -4.99 -25.32
N PHE A 179 38.10 -4.69 -24.48
CA PHE A 179 36.85 -5.47 -24.39
C PHE A 179 36.01 -5.28 -25.65
N THR A 180 35.81 -6.34 -26.41
CA THR A 180 35.09 -6.32 -27.69
C THR A 180 33.66 -6.82 -27.53
N LEU A 181 32.71 -6.01 -27.98
CA LEU A 181 31.28 -6.33 -27.93
C LEU A 181 30.85 -7.13 -29.17
N LYS A 182 30.06 -8.19 -28.95
CA LYS A 182 29.58 -9.11 -30.00
C LYS A 182 28.23 -8.65 -30.57
N PHE A 183 28.19 -7.48 -31.25
CA PHE A 183 26.97 -6.78 -31.70
C PHE A 183 25.93 -7.66 -32.40
N HIS A 184 26.38 -8.57 -33.28
CA HIS A 184 25.46 -9.42 -34.07
C HIS A 184 24.58 -10.34 -33.22
N LYS A 185 24.93 -10.57 -31.95
CA LYS A 185 24.22 -11.45 -31.04
C LYS A 185 24.10 -10.90 -29.62
N LEU A 186 24.39 -9.60 -29.45
CA LEU A 186 24.39 -8.91 -28.17
C LEU A 186 22.95 -8.73 -27.64
N ILE A 187 22.69 -9.19 -26.42
CA ILE A 187 21.41 -8.99 -25.72
C ILE A 187 21.50 -7.75 -24.84
N ASN A 188 22.49 -7.70 -23.95
CA ASN A 188 22.74 -6.53 -23.10
C ASN A 188 24.21 -6.47 -22.63
N VAL A 189 24.60 -5.29 -22.18
CA VAL A 189 25.86 -5.08 -21.45
C VAL A 189 25.48 -4.57 -20.06
N THR A 190 26.12 -5.08 -19.02
CA THR A 190 25.90 -4.67 -17.64
C THR A 190 27.21 -4.27 -16.98
N ILE A 191 27.22 -3.13 -16.31
CA ILE A 191 28.33 -2.67 -15.46
C ILE A 191 27.80 -2.69 -14.03
N GLN A 192 28.44 -3.46 -13.16
CA GLN A 192 28.02 -3.56 -11.76
C GLN A 192 29.19 -3.27 -10.83
N PHE A 193 28.97 -2.40 -9.86
CA PHE A 193 29.94 -2.07 -8.81
C PHE A 193 29.25 -1.60 -7.53
N LYS A 194 30.04 -1.47 -6.47
CA LYS A 194 29.53 -1.07 -5.17
C LYS A 194 30.32 0.11 -4.63
N LEU A 195 29.58 1.08 -4.03
CA LEU A 195 30.14 2.26 -3.35
C LEU A 195 29.58 2.37 -1.94
N LYS A 196 30.40 2.84 -1.01
CA LYS A 196 29.97 3.17 0.37
C LYS A 196 29.87 4.68 0.53
N ALA A 197 28.83 5.11 1.23
CA ALA A 197 28.69 6.49 1.71
C ALA A 197 28.07 6.50 3.11
N ILE A 198 28.33 7.56 3.87
CA ILE A 198 27.79 7.76 5.21
C ILE A 198 26.79 8.91 5.17
N ASN A 199 25.60 8.68 5.66
CA ASN A 199 24.58 9.73 5.77
C ASN A 199 24.79 10.50 7.06
N ILE A 200 25.26 11.73 6.94
CA ILE A 200 25.50 12.61 8.10
C ILE A 200 24.27 13.44 8.49
N GLN A 201 23.20 13.44 7.69
CA GLN A 201 21.98 14.20 8.00
C GLN A 201 21.30 13.71 9.30
N THR A 202 21.44 12.44 9.61
CA THR A 202 20.88 11.83 10.83
C THR A 202 21.44 12.41 12.12
N ILE A 203 22.63 13.03 12.09
CA ILE A 203 23.24 13.71 13.23
C ILE A 203 22.37 14.87 13.74
N ILE A 204 21.63 15.55 12.86
CA ILE A 204 20.72 16.64 13.22
C ILE A 204 19.66 16.17 14.23
N ASN A 205 19.24 14.92 14.12
CA ASN A 205 18.26 14.29 15.00
C ASN A 205 18.88 13.55 16.18
N ASN A 206 20.18 13.73 16.45
CA ASN A 206 20.95 12.96 17.43
C ASN A 206 20.93 11.45 17.17
N GLU A 207 20.78 11.02 15.92
CA GLU A 207 20.87 9.62 15.50
C GLU A 207 22.31 9.29 15.08
N ILE A 208 22.69 8.03 15.26
CA ILE A 208 23.97 7.52 14.77
C ILE A 208 23.93 7.51 13.24
N PRO A 209 24.94 8.08 12.55
CA PRO A 209 25.00 8.07 11.10
C PRO A 209 24.90 6.67 10.51
N ASP A 210 24.12 6.51 9.47
CA ASP A 210 23.98 5.25 8.75
C ASP A 210 25.03 5.12 7.64
N CYS A 211 25.63 3.93 7.54
CA CYS A 211 26.54 3.59 6.44
C CYS A 211 25.76 2.88 5.32
N TYR A 212 25.70 3.49 4.15
CA TYR A 212 25.03 2.96 2.97
C TYR A 212 26.04 2.26 2.07
N THR A 213 25.67 1.08 1.62
CA THR A 213 26.36 0.38 0.53
C THR A 213 25.46 0.41 -0.70
N PHE A 214 25.78 1.25 -1.66
CA PHE A 214 25.08 1.35 -2.93
C PHE A 214 25.58 0.29 -3.90
N THR A 215 24.71 -0.55 -4.41
CA THR A 215 24.97 -1.47 -5.52
C THR A 215 24.40 -0.83 -6.77
N ILE A 216 25.29 -0.34 -7.61
CA ILE A 216 24.95 0.36 -8.84
C ILE A 216 25.08 -0.60 -10.00
N THR A 217 24.01 -0.70 -10.82
CA THR A 217 23.98 -1.53 -12.02
C THR A 217 23.57 -0.68 -13.21
N ILE A 218 24.48 -0.49 -14.16
CA ILE A 218 24.19 0.19 -15.42
C ILE A 218 23.94 -0.87 -16.47
N THR A 219 22.75 -0.83 -17.08
CA THR A 219 22.32 -1.81 -18.08
C THR A 219 22.12 -1.14 -19.43
N PHE A 220 22.83 -1.61 -20.44
CA PHE A 220 22.66 -1.24 -21.84
C PHE A 220 21.81 -2.33 -22.50
N ASP A 221 20.52 -2.10 -22.67
CA ASP A 221 19.54 -3.09 -23.09
C ASP A 221 19.30 -3.06 -24.60
N ASN A 222 19.69 -4.13 -25.28
CA ASN A 222 19.48 -4.37 -26.71
C ASN A 222 18.53 -5.54 -27.00
N LYS A 223 17.69 -5.93 -26.05
CA LYS A 223 16.77 -7.08 -26.23
C LYS A 223 15.83 -6.93 -27.41
N ALA A 224 15.45 -5.73 -27.74
CA ALA A 224 14.57 -5.44 -28.89
C ALA A 224 15.24 -5.60 -30.24
N HIS A 225 16.60 -5.62 -30.32
CA HIS A 225 17.38 -5.65 -31.56
C HIS A 225 16.92 -4.64 -32.63
N SER A 226 16.37 -3.49 -32.19
CA SER A 226 15.78 -2.47 -33.03
C SER A 226 16.77 -1.40 -33.54
N GLY A 227 18.06 -1.56 -33.24
CA GLY A 227 19.07 -0.52 -33.49
C GLY A 227 19.10 0.59 -32.41
N ARG A 228 18.23 0.51 -31.40
CA ARG A 228 18.22 1.38 -30.23
C ARG A 228 18.62 0.58 -29.00
N VAL A 229 19.71 0.97 -28.34
CA VAL A 229 20.15 0.41 -27.07
C VAL A 229 19.75 1.35 -25.94
N LYS A 230 18.83 0.95 -25.09
CA LYS A 230 18.39 1.74 -23.93
C LYS A 230 19.41 1.63 -22.81
N ILE A 231 19.66 2.73 -22.12
CA ILE A 231 20.58 2.77 -20.98
C ILE A 231 19.76 3.03 -19.73
N ARG A 232 19.95 2.20 -18.70
CA ARG A 232 19.31 2.35 -17.38
C ARG A 232 20.36 2.23 -16.29
N LEU A 233 20.21 3.04 -15.26
CA LEU A 233 20.97 2.93 -14.02
C LEU A 233 20.02 2.56 -12.89
N ASP A 234 20.23 1.37 -12.33
CA ASP A 234 19.51 0.89 -11.15
C ASP A 234 20.44 0.99 -9.94
N ASN A 235 19.94 1.59 -8.87
CA ASN A 235 20.66 1.76 -7.61
C ASN A 235 19.92 1.05 -6.48
N ARG A 236 20.61 0.11 -5.82
CA ARG A 236 20.12 -0.56 -4.62
C ARG A 236 21.00 -0.20 -3.44
N ALA A 237 20.40 0.33 -2.39
CA ALA A 237 21.10 0.70 -1.16
C ALA A 237 20.87 -0.32 -0.04
N ASP A 238 21.96 -0.85 0.50
CA ASP A 238 21.96 -1.69 1.69
C ASP A 238 22.54 -0.87 2.86
N ILE A 239 21.85 -0.83 4.00
CA ILE A 239 22.21 -0.03 5.16
C ILE A 239 22.93 -0.93 6.17
N LYS A 240 24.08 -0.48 6.67
CA LYS A 240 24.86 -1.16 7.72
C LYS A 240 25.15 -0.20 8.87
N GLU A 241 25.34 -0.76 10.04
CA GLU A 241 25.76 0.00 11.22
C GLU A 241 27.14 0.61 11.01
N THR A 242 27.27 1.88 11.40
CA THR A 242 28.55 2.59 11.37
C THR A 242 29.35 2.24 12.64
N GLN A 243 30.61 1.88 12.49
CA GLN A 243 31.50 1.69 13.63
C GLN A 243 31.82 3.05 14.24
N ILE A 244 31.39 3.27 15.48
CA ILE A 244 31.64 4.52 16.20
C ILE A 244 33.04 4.45 16.81
N PRO A 245 33.91 5.45 16.58
CA PRO A 245 35.19 5.53 17.30
C PRO A 245 34.97 5.66 18.82
N PRO A 246 35.77 5.01 19.65
CA PRO A 246 35.65 5.11 21.09
C PRO A 246 35.85 6.58 21.51
N GLY A 247 34.86 7.17 22.22
CA GLY A 247 34.91 8.56 22.72
C GLY A 247 33.88 9.52 22.12
N HIS A 248 33.10 9.14 21.10
CA HIS A 248 31.98 9.95 20.64
C HIS A 248 30.68 9.61 21.40
N LEU A 249 29.89 10.66 21.71
CA LEU A 249 28.57 10.49 22.31
C LEU A 249 27.73 9.53 21.43
N ALA A 250 27.40 8.39 22.01
CA ALA A 250 26.35 7.55 21.46
C ALA A 250 25.04 8.36 21.48
N GLY A 251 24.42 8.57 20.36
CA GLY A 251 23.10 9.20 20.30
C GLY A 251 22.17 8.50 21.27
N ASP A 252 21.40 9.26 22.03
CA ASP A 252 20.58 8.73 23.13
C ASP A 252 19.31 8.06 22.56
N ASN A 253 19.46 6.83 22.04
CA ASN A 253 18.35 6.02 21.52
C ASN A 253 17.44 5.51 22.66
N SER A 254 17.84 5.68 23.92
CA SER A 254 17.09 5.17 25.08
C SER A 254 15.70 5.79 25.18
N PHE A 255 15.58 7.09 24.89
CA PHE A 255 14.29 7.77 24.93
C PHE A 255 13.32 7.26 23.84
N ARG A 256 13.80 7.02 22.63
CA ARG A 256 13.00 6.49 21.52
C ARG A 256 12.53 5.06 21.82
N LEU A 257 13.45 4.21 22.26
CA LEU A 257 13.14 2.85 22.65
C LEU A 257 12.11 2.80 23.78
N PHE A 258 12.28 3.64 24.82
CA PHE A 258 11.29 3.77 25.89
C PHE A 258 9.91 4.14 25.35
N PHE A 259 9.84 5.11 24.45
CA PHE A 259 8.57 5.55 23.87
C PHE A 259 7.93 4.45 23.01
N ASP A 260 8.70 3.73 22.22
CA ASP A 260 8.23 2.60 21.41
C ASP A 260 7.68 1.45 22.27
N VAL A 261 8.35 1.15 23.39
CA VAL A 261 7.87 0.16 24.38
C VAL A 261 6.53 0.61 24.98
N VAL A 262 6.40 1.87 25.34
CA VAL A 262 5.14 2.43 25.87
C VAL A 262 4.01 2.28 24.84
N VAL A 263 4.27 2.57 23.56
CA VAL A 263 3.28 2.40 22.47
C VAL A 263 2.87 0.93 22.35
N ILE A 264 3.82 -0.01 22.34
CA ILE A 264 3.52 -1.45 22.29
C ILE A 264 2.65 -1.86 23.47
N LEU A 265 2.95 -1.43 24.68
CA LEU A 265 2.18 -1.74 25.88
C LEU A 265 0.73 -1.21 25.79
N VAL A 266 0.57 0.04 25.38
CA VAL A 266 -0.76 0.67 25.25
C VAL A 266 -1.57 0.00 24.13
N CYS A 267 -0.98 -0.26 22.96
CA CYS A 267 -1.67 -0.96 21.86
C CYS A 267 -2.01 -2.41 22.23
N SER A 268 -1.13 -3.12 22.94
CA SER A 268 -1.39 -4.47 23.44
C SER A 268 -2.54 -4.49 24.45
N LEU A 269 -2.61 -3.53 25.34
CA LEU A 269 -3.72 -3.39 26.30
C LEU A 269 -5.04 -3.08 25.56
N SER A 270 -5.01 -2.15 24.60
CA SER A 270 -6.16 -1.83 23.73
C SER A 270 -6.64 -3.07 22.97
N PHE A 271 -5.71 -3.81 22.36
CA PHE A 271 -6.00 -5.08 21.69
C PHE A 271 -6.71 -6.09 22.61
N ILE A 272 -6.18 -6.33 23.81
CA ILE A 272 -6.77 -7.27 24.78
C ILE A 272 -8.21 -6.84 25.14
N LEU A 273 -8.42 -5.56 25.39
CA LEU A 273 -9.74 -5.04 25.76
C LEU A 273 -10.73 -5.16 24.59
N CYS A 274 -10.33 -4.82 23.37
CA CYS A 274 -11.15 -4.93 22.18
C CYS A 274 -11.44 -6.39 21.81
N ALA A 275 -10.43 -7.26 21.85
CA ALA A 275 -10.58 -8.69 21.60
C ALA A 275 -11.55 -9.34 22.61
N ARG A 276 -11.41 -9.01 23.90
CA ARG A 276 -12.35 -9.45 24.94
C ARG A 276 -13.80 -9.02 24.64
N SER A 277 -13.99 -7.79 24.14
CA SER A 277 -15.31 -7.29 23.76
C SER A 277 -15.89 -8.06 22.56
N ILE A 278 -15.06 -8.34 21.55
CA ILE A 278 -15.45 -9.12 20.37
C ILE A 278 -15.82 -10.55 20.77
N ILE A 279 -14.99 -11.23 21.58
CA ILE A 279 -15.25 -12.59 22.06
C ILE A 279 -16.58 -12.66 22.81
N ARG A 280 -16.85 -11.68 23.67
CA ARG A 280 -18.16 -11.62 24.37
C ARG A 280 -19.32 -11.42 23.40
N GLY A 281 -19.15 -10.58 22.37
CA GLY A 281 -20.14 -10.39 21.30
C GLY A 281 -20.42 -11.70 20.54
N LEU A 282 -19.36 -12.44 20.19
CA LEU A 282 -19.49 -13.73 19.50
C LEU A 282 -20.18 -14.81 20.37
N LEU A 283 -19.82 -14.88 21.64
CA LEU A 283 -20.49 -15.81 22.58
C LEU A 283 -21.98 -15.50 22.70
N LEU A 284 -22.34 -14.22 22.84
CA LEU A 284 -23.73 -13.79 22.90
C LEU A 284 -24.48 -14.09 21.60
N GLN A 285 -23.85 -13.83 20.43
CA GLN A 285 -24.38 -14.21 19.13
C GLN A 285 -24.67 -15.70 19.03
N HIS A 286 -23.75 -16.53 19.50
CA HIS A 286 -23.91 -17.98 19.47
C HIS A 286 -25.06 -18.45 20.35
N GLU A 287 -25.16 -17.92 21.59
CA GLU A 287 -26.27 -18.21 22.52
C GLU A 287 -27.62 -17.78 21.93
N PHE A 288 -27.68 -16.57 21.37
CA PHE A 288 -28.89 -16.06 20.73
C PHE A 288 -29.29 -16.88 19.50
N SER A 289 -28.34 -17.24 18.65
CA SER A 289 -28.60 -18.06 17.46
C SER A 289 -29.18 -19.45 17.85
N ARG A 290 -28.62 -20.08 18.89
CA ARG A 290 -29.14 -21.36 19.42
C ARG A 290 -30.55 -21.23 20.00
N PHE A 291 -30.80 -20.14 20.75
CA PHE A 291 -32.11 -19.86 21.31
C PHE A 291 -33.15 -19.63 20.21
N PHE A 292 -32.82 -18.81 19.20
CA PHE A 292 -33.70 -18.50 18.09
C PHE A 292 -34.05 -19.73 17.26
N GLN A 293 -33.08 -20.61 16.99
CA GLN A 293 -33.26 -21.86 16.28
C GLN A 293 -34.18 -22.85 17.07
N ARG A 294 -34.03 -22.91 18.40
CA ARG A 294 -34.87 -23.78 19.24
C ARG A 294 -36.32 -23.28 19.31
N ARG A 295 -36.52 -21.96 19.38
CA ARG A 295 -37.85 -21.37 19.57
C ARG A 295 -38.63 -21.21 18.27
N TYR A 296 -37.97 -20.73 17.21
CA TYR A 296 -38.61 -20.39 15.94
C TYR A 296 -38.31 -21.38 14.82
N LYS A 297 -37.43 -22.36 15.04
CA LYS A 297 -36.99 -23.36 14.03
C LYS A 297 -36.44 -22.74 12.74
N GLN A 298 -36.05 -21.48 12.79
CA GLN A 298 -35.45 -20.71 11.67
C GLN A 298 -33.98 -20.36 11.96
N SER A 299 -33.17 -20.27 10.94
CA SER A 299 -31.81 -19.77 11.06
C SER A 299 -31.79 -18.24 10.95
N LEU A 300 -30.97 -17.59 11.78
CA LEU A 300 -30.74 -16.14 11.71
C LEU A 300 -30.05 -15.76 10.38
N ALA A 301 -30.51 -14.66 9.79
CA ALA A 301 -29.84 -14.06 8.64
C ALA A 301 -28.44 -13.58 9.04
N LEU A 302 -27.53 -13.54 8.07
CA LEU A 302 -26.15 -13.11 8.30
C LEU A 302 -26.07 -11.66 8.80
N SER A 303 -26.95 -10.78 8.29
CA SER A 303 -27.08 -9.38 8.72
C SER A 303 -27.32 -9.25 10.23
N ASP A 304 -28.25 -10.06 10.76
CA ASP A 304 -28.61 -10.02 12.18
C ASP A 304 -27.52 -10.63 13.07
N ARG A 305 -26.77 -11.60 12.54
CA ARG A 305 -25.56 -12.11 13.22
C ARG A 305 -24.48 -11.07 13.35
N MET A 306 -24.29 -10.25 12.32
CA MET A 306 -23.26 -9.18 12.31
C MET A 306 -23.61 -8.02 13.26
N GLU A 307 -24.86 -7.88 13.68
CA GLU A 307 -25.28 -6.83 14.61
C GLU A 307 -24.63 -6.97 15.99
N PHE A 308 -24.30 -8.21 16.42
CA PHE A 308 -23.59 -8.48 17.67
C PHE A 308 -22.10 -8.09 17.62
N LEU A 309 -21.55 -7.95 16.40
CA LEU A 309 -20.17 -7.58 16.19
C LEU A 309 -20.06 -6.08 15.95
N ASN A 310 -19.34 -5.39 16.82
CA ASN A 310 -19.07 -3.98 16.60
C ASN A 310 -17.88 -3.80 15.63
N GLY A 311 -18.13 -3.34 14.41
CA GLY A 311 -17.11 -3.10 13.39
C GLY A 311 -15.99 -2.16 13.86
N TRP A 312 -16.28 -1.22 14.74
CA TRP A 312 -15.26 -0.34 15.31
C TRP A 312 -14.22 -1.06 16.17
N TYR A 313 -14.62 -2.11 16.90
CA TYR A 313 -13.64 -2.91 17.65
C TYR A 313 -12.77 -3.77 16.73
N ILE A 314 -13.33 -4.27 15.63
CA ILE A 314 -12.55 -5.00 14.63
C ILE A 314 -11.50 -4.06 14.01
N LEU A 315 -11.91 -2.86 13.62
CA LEU A 315 -11.00 -1.85 13.05
C LEU A 315 -9.87 -1.51 14.03
N LEU A 316 -10.19 -1.29 15.32
CA LEU A 316 -9.19 -1.02 16.36
C LEU A 316 -8.23 -2.20 16.54
N VAL A 317 -8.73 -3.43 16.57
CA VAL A 317 -7.88 -4.64 16.70
C VAL A 317 -6.91 -4.74 15.52
N VAL A 318 -7.38 -4.52 14.29
CA VAL A 318 -6.51 -4.54 13.10
C VAL A 318 -5.47 -3.43 13.19
N SER A 319 -5.88 -2.22 13.56
CA SER A 319 -4.96 -1.08 13.74
C SER A 319 -3.91 -1.36 14.81
N ASP A 320 -4.31 -1.88 15.99
CA ASP A 320 -3.40 -2.19 17.10
C ASP A 320 -2.37 -3.26 16.69
N VAL A 321 -2.80 -4.32 15.97
CA VAL A 321 -1.90 -5.37 15.47
C VAL A 321 -0.89 -4.78 14.47
N LEU A 322 -1.33 -3.96 13.52
CA LEU A 322 -0.45 -3.32 12.55
C LEU A 322 0.54 -2.37 13.23
N THR A 323 0.09 -1.60 14.24
CA THR A 323 0.95 -0.71 15.03
C THR A 323 2.02 -1.51 15.76
N VAL A 324 1.64 -2.57 16.47
CA VAL A 324 2.59 -3.40 17.22
C VAL A 324 3.62 -4.05 16.30
N LEU A 325 3.16 -4.67 15.19
CA LEU A 325 4.07 -5.26 14.21
C LEU A 325 5.01 -4.22 13.60
N GLY A 326 4.48 -3.08 13.19
CA GLY A 326 5.28 -1.99 12.62
C GLY A 326 6.28 -1.42 13.63
N THR A 327 5.89 -1.25 14.91
CA THR A 327 6.80 -0.75 15.96
C THR A 327 7.90 -1.76 16.28
N VAL A 328 7.59 -3.06 16.33
CA VAL A 328 8.60 -4.12 16.49
C VAL A 328 9.59 -4.12 15.33
N MET A 329 9.10 -3.99 14.10
CA MET A 329 9.97 -3.87 12.92
C MET A 329 10.81 -2.60 12.98
N LYS A 330 10.24 -1.47 13.42
CA LYS A 330 10.96 -0.20 13.62
C LYS A 330 12.12 -0.38 14.59
N ILE A 331 11.89 -0.97 15.76
CA ILE A 331 12.94 -1.28 16.74
C ILE A 331 14.02 -2.18 16.12
N GLY A 332 13.61 -3.18 15.32
CA GLY A 332 14.54 -4.04 14.60
C GLY A 332 15.37 -3.32 13.54
N ILE A 333 14.82 -2.30 12.90
CA ILE A 333 15.53 -1.43 11.95
C ILE A 333 16.50 -0.52 12.70
N GLU A 334 16.08 0.10 13.80
CA GLU A 334 16.92 0.95 14.65
C GLU A 334 18.09 0.16 15.27
N SER A 335 17.85 -1.13 15.61
CA SER A 335 18.91 -2.05 16.07
C SER A 335 19.72 -2.67 14.92
N LYS A 336 19.50 -2.23 13.66
CA LYS A 336 20.19 -2.69 12.43
C LYS A 336 20.04 -4.19 12.11
N ASN A 337 19.06 -4.86 12.72
CA ASN A 337 18.77 -6.29 12.45
C ASN A 337 17.94 -6.50 11.18
N PHE A 338 17.15 -5.50 10.77
CA PHE A 338 16.29 -5.54 9.59
C PHE A 338 16.56 -4.36 8.68
N ALA A 339 16.46 -4.60 7.36
CA ALA A 339 16.61 -3.57 6.32
C ALA A 339 15.30 -3.25 5.57
N SER A 340 14.16 -3.77 6.05
CA SER A 340 12.87 -3.67 5.34
C SER A 340 12.11 -2.40 5.74
N TYR A 341 12.64 -1.23 5.37
CA TYR A 341 12.00 0.08 5.60
C TYR A 341 10.61 0.18 4.97
N ASP A 342 10.44 -0.33 3.75
CA ASP A 342 9.19 -0.24 3.00
C ASP A 342 8.04 -0.97 3.71
N VAL A 343 8.30 -2.19 4.19
CA VAL A 343 7.29 -2.98 4.92
C VAL A 343 6.91 -2.29 6.22
N CYS A 344 7.88 -1.76 6.97
CA CYS A 344 7.64 -1.02 8.19
C CYS A 344 6.78 0.23 7.92
N SER A 345 7.11 0.99 6.87
CA SER A 345 6.36 2.19 6.46
C SER A 345 4.92 1.87 6.06
N ILE A 346 4.70 0.79 5.31
CA ILE A 346 3.36 0.33 4.92
C ILE A 346 2.54 -0.06 6.15
N LEU A 347 3.11 -0.82 7.08
CA LEU A 347 2.41 -1.24 8.29
C LEU A 347 2.00 -0.05 9.17
N LEU A 348 2.95 0.85 9.46
CA LEU A 348 2.70 2.03 10.29
C LEU A 348 1.78 3.03 9.58
N GLY A 349 1.97 3.27 8.28
CA GLY A 349 1.13 4.16 7.48
C GLY A 349 -0.32 3.66 7.41
N THR A 350 -0.51 2.36 7.14
CA THR A 350 -1.85 1.75 7.12
C THR A 350 -2.51 1.80 8.50
N SER A 351 -1.74 1.52 9.56
CA SER A 351 -2.23 1.66 10.93
C SER A 351 -2.70 3.09 11.23
N THR A 352 -1.93 4.10 10.82
CA THR A 352 -2.29 5.52 10.98
C THR A 352 -3.60 5.84 10.27
N LEU A 353 -3.78 5.38 9.03
CA LEU A 353 -5.03 5.54 8.29
C LEU A 353 -6.22 4.97 9.08
N LEU A 354 -6.07 3.75 9.60
CA LEU A 354 -7.14 3.11 10.38
C LEU A 354 -7.43 3.84 11.70
N VAL A 355 -6.42 4.41 12.37
CA VAL A 355 -6.61 5.25 13.57
C VAL A 355 -7.46 6.48 13.22
N TRP A 356 -7.14 7.19 12.13
CA TRP A 356 -7.91 8.36 11.69
C TRP A 356 -9.34 7.99 11.30
N VAL A 357 -9.55 6.87 10.60
CA VAL A 357 -10.89 6.34 10.34
C VAL A 357 -11.62 6.04 11.65
N GLY A 358 -10.90 5.50 12.65
CA GLY A 358 -11.43 5.27 13.99
C GLY A 358 -11.91 6.54 14.72
N VAL A 359 -11.31 7.70 14.41
CA VAL A 359 -11.74 9.01 14.96
C VAL A 359 -13.18 9.36 14.54
N ILE A 360 -13.63 8.92 13.35
CA ILE A 360 -15.00 9.13 12.88
C ILE A 360 -16.03 8.61 13.89
N ARG A 361 -15.68 7.56 14.65
CA ARG A 361 -16.54 7.06 15.73
C ARG A 361 -16.92 8.12 16.75
N TYR A 362 -16.02 9.05 17.06
CA TYR A 362 -16.31 10.14 18.03
C TYR A 362 -17.32 11.15 17.47
N LEU A 363 -17.38 11.29 16.14
CA LEU A 363 -18.37 12.14 15.49
C LEU A 363 -19.79 11.58 15.60
N THR A 364 -19.96 10.27 15.90
CA THR A 364 -21.29 9.67 16.12
C THR A 364 -22.01 10.24 17.33
N PHE A 365 -21.31 10.88 18.27
CA PHE A 365 -21.94 11.55 19.42
C PHE A 365 -22.72 12.80 19.04
N PHE A 366 -22.40 13.41 17.88
CA PHE A 366 -23.10 14.58 17.38
C PHE A 366 -24.22 14.15 16.43
N GLN A 367 -25.46 14.51 16.72
CA GLN A 367 -26.64 14.08 15.94
C GLN A 367 -26.51 14.37 14.44
N LYS A 368 -25.98 15.54 14.07
CA LYS A 368 -25.80 15.96 12.67
C LYS A 368 -24.83 15.06 11.88
N TYR A 369 -23.77 14.59 12.54
CA TYR A 369 -22.78 13.70 11.90
C TYR A 369 -23.20 12.23 11.97
N ASN A 370 -23.94 11.87 13.03
CA ASN A 370 -24.38 10.49 13.21
C ASN A 370 -25.27 10.01 12.06
N ILE A 371 -26.15 10.84 11.53
CA ILE A 371 -27.03 10.49 10.41
C ILE A 371 -26.21 10.10 9.17
N LEU A 372 -25.12 10.85 8.87
CA LEU A 372 -24.24 10.55 7.75
C LEU A 372 -23.50 9.22 7.93
N ILE A 373 -23.02 8.95 9.15
CA ILE A 373 -22.28 7.72 9.45
C ILE A 373 -23.22 6.50 9.40
N VAL A 374 -24.44 6.66 9.89
CA VAL A 374 -25.47 5.60 9.79
C VAL A 374 -25.86 5.35 8.34
N THR A 375 -26.02 6.42 7.53
CA THR A 375 -26.29 6.30 6.09
C THR A 375 -25.19 5.52 5.38
N LEU A 376 -23.93 5.87 5.62
CA LEU A 376 -22.79 5.18 5.02
C LEU A 376 -22.76 3.70 5.44
N ARG A 377 -23.05 3.40 6.70
CA ARG A 377 -23.10 2.02 7.19
C ARG A 377 -24.21 1.20 6.53
N VAL A 378 -25.39 1.78 6.33
CA VAL A 378 -26.54 1.11 5.71
C VAL A 378 -26.32 0.97 4.19
N ALA A 379 -25.77 1.99 3.55
CA ALA A 379 -25.46 1.97 2.12
C ALA A 379 -24.32 0.99 1.76
N LEU A 380 -23.34 0.79 2.64
CA LEU A 380 -22.09 0.07 2.37
C LEU A 380 -22.29 -1.33 1.74
N PRO A 381 -23.19 -2.22 2.20
CA PRO A 381 -23.39 -3.53 1.57
C PRO A 381 -23.84 -3.41 0.11
N ASN A 382 -24.72 -2.47 -0.19
CA ASN A 382 -25.21 -2.24 -1.56
C ASN A 382 -24.15 -1.59 -2.43
N VAL A 383 -23.39 -0.65 -1.88
CA VAL A 383 -22.24 -0.02 -2.54
C VAL A 383 -21.18 -1.07 -2.90
N ILE A 384 -20.83 -1.99 -1.99
CA ILE A 384 -19.86 -3.06 -2.28
C ILE A 384 -20.35 -3.95 -3.42
N ARG A 385 -21.62 -4.38 -3.42
CA ARG A 385 -22.19 -5.18 -4.51
C ARG A 385 -22.13 -4.43 -5.84
N PHE A 386 -22.48 -3.15 -5.83
CA PHE A 386 -22.40 -2.29 -7.00
C PHE A 386 -20.95 -2.15 -7.50
N CYS A 387 -19.99 -1.88 -6.60
CA CYS A 387 -18.58 -1.77 -6.95
C CYS A 387 -18.02 -3.07 -7.55
N CYS A 388 -18.45 -4.26 -7.08
CA CYS A 388 -18.05 -5.52 -7.69
C CYS A 388 -18.50 -5.63 -9.16
N CYS A 389 -19.75 -5.23 -9.46
CA CYS A 389 -20.25 -5.22 -10.85
C CYS A 389 -19.48 -4.22 -11.72
N VAL A 390 -19.26 -3.02 -11.19
CA VAL A 390 -18.49 -1.97 -11.89
C VAL A 390 -17.05 -2.39 -12.14
N ALA A 391 -16.41 -3.07 -11.16
CA ALA A 391 -15.05 -3.56 -11.28
C ALA A 391 -14.88 -4.57 -12.44
N VAL A 392 -15.87 -5.44 -12.66
CA VAL A 392 -15.83 -6.38 -13.79
C VAL A 392 -15.85 -5.65 -15.14
N ILE A 393 -16.72 -4.64 -15.28
CA ILE A 393 -16.79 -3.81 -16.49
C ILE A 393 -15.47 -3.03 -16.67
N TYR A 394 -14.96 -2.44 -15.60
CA TYR A 394 -13.69 -1.71 -15.61
C TYR A 394 -12.52 -2.58 -16.06
N LEU A 395 -12.41 -3.79 -15.53
CA LEU A 395 -11.39 -4.75 -15.96
C LEU A 395 -11.54 -5.12 -17.44
N GLY A 396 -12.78 -5.28 -17.93
CA GLY A 396 -13.04 -5.50 -19.36
C GLY A 396 -12.48 -4.39 -20.23
N TYR A 397 -12.69 -3.12 -19.85
CA TYR A 397 -12.10 -1.98 -20.54
C TYR A 397 -10.57 -1.95 -20.40
N CYS A 398 -10.01 -2.25 -19.23
CA CYS A 398 -8.56 -2.33 -19.04
C CYS A 398 -7.91 -3.35 -19.99
N PHE A 399 -8.44 -4.57 -20.07
CA PHE A 399 -7.90 -5.60 -20.95
C PHE A 399 -8.08 -5.25 -22.43
N CYS A 400 -9.24 -4.72 -22.81
CA CYS A 400 -9.50 -4.28 -24.17
C CYS A 400 -8.53 -3.17 -24.59
N GLY A 401 -8.34 -2.15 -23.76
CA GLY A 401 -7.39 -1.06 -24.01
C GLY A 401 -5.95 -1.56 -24.12
N TRP A 402 -5.54 -2.46 -23.22
CA TRP A 402 -4.20 -3.03 -23.25
C TRP A 402 -3.92 -3.83 -24.52
N ILE A 403 -4.85 -4.68 -24.95
CA ILE A 403 -4.68 -5.55 -26.13
C ILE A 403 -4.68 -4.73 -27.43
N VAL A 404 -5.62 -3.80 -27.57
CA VAL A 404 -5.82 -3.10 -28.86
C VAL A 404 -4.94 -1.87 -28.98
N LEU A 405 -4.84 -1.05 -27.90
CA LEU A 405 -4.12 0.22 -27.92
C LEU A 405 -2.69 0.11 -27.41
N GLY A 406 -2.35 -0.97 -26.70
CA GLY A 406 -1.01 -1.19 -26.12
C GLY A 406 0.16 -1.09 -27.12
N PRO A 407 0.07 -1.67 -28.33
CA PRO A 407 1.12 -1.52 -29.33
C PRO A 407 1.29 -0.11 -29.87
N TYR A 408 0.26 0.72 -29.80
CA TYR A 408 0.22 2.03 -30.46
C TYR A 408 0.45 3.21 -29.52
N HIS A 409 0.17 3.03 -28.21
CA HIS A 409 0.23 4.15 -27.28
C HIS A 409 0.94 3.80 -25.97
N VAL A 410 1.80 4.71 -25.49
CA VAL A 410 2.62 4.48 -24.28
C VAL A 410 1.76 4.27 -23.03
N LYS A 411 0.68 5.05 -22.84
CA LYS A 411 -0.25 4.95 -21.70
C LYS A 411 -1.00 3.61 -21.64
N PHE A 412 -1.03 2.85 -22.74
CA PHE A 412 -1.73 1.55 -22.83
C PHE A 412 -0.75 0.35 -22.89
N ARG A 413 0.55 0.56 -22.77
CA ARG A 413 1.58 -0.48 -22.96
C ARG A 413 1.57 -1.57 -21.88
N SER A 414 1.19 -1.26 -20.66
CA SER A 414 1.05 -2.25 -19.58
C SER A 414 -0.32 -2.14 -18.91
N LEU A 415 -0.81 -3.24 -18.34
CA LEU A 415 -2.11 -3.26 -17.67
C LEU A 415 -2.21 -2.25 -16.51
N SER A 416 -1.10 -2.01 -15.78
CA SER A 416 -1.03 -0.99 -14.73
C SER A 416 -1.22 0.41 -15.31
N MET A 417 -0.47 0.76 -16.36
CA MET A 417 -0.58 2.07 -17.02
C MET A 417 -1.98 2.31 -17.59
N VAL A 418 -2.59 1.27 -18.20
CA VAL A 418 -3.98 1.36 -18.66
C VAL A 418 -4.93 1.68 -17.53
N SER A 419 -4.80 0.95 -16.40
CA SER A 419 -5.65 1.17 -15.22
C SER A 419 -5.46 2.59 -14.67
N GLU A 420 -4.24 3.08 -14.57
CA GLU A 420 -3.93 4.45 -14.14
C GLU A 420 -4.54 5.49 -15.09
N CYS A 421 -4.36 5.30 -16.39
CA CYS A 421 -4.93 6.19 -17.41
C CYS A 421 -6.46 6.22 -17.36
N LEU A 422 -7.12 5.05 -17.29
CA LEU A 422 -8.58 4.98 -17.21
C LEU A 422 -9.11 5.57 -15.91
N PHE A 423 -8.41 5.39 -14.80
CA PHE A 423 -8.77 6.00 -13.52
C PHE A 423 -8.66 7.53 -13.58
N SER A 424 -7.61 8.08 -14.20
CA SER A 424 -7.47 9.53 -14.45
C SER A 424 -8.63 10.06 -15.31
N LEU A 425 -8.99 9.33 -16.37
CA LEU A 425 -10.12 9.70 -17.24
C LEU A 425 -11.47 9.74 -16.51
N ILE A 426 -11.72 8.84 -15.54
CA ILE A 426 -12.94 8.90 -14.71
C ILE A 426 -12.99 10.19 -13.88
N ASN A 427 -11.82 10.64 -13.40
CA ASN A 427 -11.71 11.89 -12.65
C ASN A 427 -11.70 13.15 -13.53
N GLY A 428 -11.73 12.99 -14.85
CA GLY A 428 -11.73 14.10 -15.80
C GLY A 428 -10.35 14.64 -16.12
N ASP A 429 -9.29 13.94 -15.73
CA ASP A 429 -7.91 14.34 -15.93
C ASP A 429 -7.36 13.80 -17.26
N ASP A 430 -6.47 14.57 -17.92
CA ASP A 430 -5.77 14.21 -19.16
C ASP A 430 -6.68 13.78 -20.35
N MET A 431 -7.98 14.09 -20.31
CA MET A 431 -8.92 13.64 -21.36
C MET A 431 -8.50 14.12 -22.75
N PHE A 432 -8.30 15.44 -22.92
CA PHE A 432 -7.95 16.00 -24.21
C PHE A 432 -6.61 15.48 -24.73
N VAL A 433 -5.60 15.40 -23.86
CA VAL A 433 -4.26 14.92 -24.20
C VAL A 433 -4.33 13.48 -24.70
N THR A 434 -5.08 12.62 -24.02
CA THR A 434 -5.25 11.21 -24.42
C THR A 434 -5.93 11.08 -25.77
N PHE A 435 -6.97 11.89 -26.07
CA PHE A 435 -7.60 11.92 -27.38
C PHE A 435 -6.66 12.42 -28.49
N ALA A 436 -5.88 13.48 -28.22
CA ALA A 436 -4.96 14.07 -29.19
C ALA A 436 -3.79 13.13 -29.53
N GLU A 437 -3.23 12.46 -28.53
CA GLU A 437 -2.14 11.50 -28.72
C GLU A 437 -2.55 10.28 -29.58
N MET A 438 -3.83 9.89 -29.56
CA MET A 438 -4.37 8.79 -30.39
C MET A 438 -4.50 9.14 -31.87
N GLN A 439 -4.41 10.41 -32.24
CA GLN A 439 -4.61 10.88 -33.62
C GLN A 439 -3.49 10.44 -34.58
N GLN A 440 -2.33 10.07 -34.09
CA GLN A 440 -1.13 9.72 -34.86
C GLN A 440 -1.12 8.29 -35.42
N ASN A 441 -2.14 7.48 -35.14
CA ASN A 441 -2.20 6.06 -35.49
C ASN A 441 -2.96 5.81 -36.81
N SER A 442 -3.00 4.56 -37.25
CA SER A 442 -3.80 4.17 -38.42
C SER A 442 -5.28 4.58 -38.25
N TYR A 443 -5.95 4.92 -39.34
CA TYR A 443 -7.36 5.38 -39.31
C TYR A 443 -8.30 4.42 -38.55
N LEU A 444 -8.10 3.13 -38.70
CA LEU A 444 -8.93 2.12 -38.01
C LEU A 444 -8.69 2.09 -36.51
N VAL A 445 -7.43 2.19 -36.07
CA VAL A 445 -7.07 2.26 -34.65
C VAL A 445 -7.55 3.57 -34.05
N TRP A 446 -7.44 4.66 -34.78
CA TRP A 446 -7.97 5.96 -34.36
C TRP A 446 -9.49 5.91 -34.15
N LEU A 447 -10.26 5.38 -35.14
CA LEU A 447 -11.72 5.25 -35.03
C LEU A 447 -12.10 4.39 -33.81
N PHE A 448 -11.42 3.25 -33.62
CA PHE A 448 -11.65 2.38 -32.47
C PHE A 448 -11.36 3.12 -31.15
N SER A 449 -10.24 3.85 -31.06
CA SER A 449 -9.86 4.57 -29.85
C SER A 449 -10.88 5.64 -29.48
N GLN A 450 -11.46 6.34 -30.47
CA GLN A 450 -12.50 7.34 -30.22
C GLN A 450 -13.76 6.67 -29.63
N ILE A 451 -14.26 5.60 -30.25
CA ILE A 451 -15.43 4.86 -29.75
C ILE A 451 -15.16 4.31 -28.35
N TYR A 452 -13.99 3.73 -28.13
CA TYR A 452 -13.57 3.16 -26.86
C TYR A 452 -13.55 4.21 -25.75
N LEU A 453 -12.89 5.35 -25.97
CA LEU A 453 -12.78 6.43 -24.98
C LEU A 453 -14.13 7.09 -24.71
N TYR A 454 -14.91 7.43 -25.75
CA TYR A 454 -16.24 8.02 -25.58
C TYR A 454 -17.20 7.09 -24.82
N THR A 455 -17.21 5.79 -25.15
CA THR A 455 -18.08 4.82 -24.45
C THR A 455 -17.63 4.64 -23.01
N PHE A 456 -16.32 4.60 -22.73
CA PHE A 456 -15.80 4.49 -21.38
C PHE A 456 -16.19 5.70 -20.53
N ILE A 457 -15.90 6.91 -21.01
CA ILE A 457 -16.18 8.15 -20.29
C ILE A 457 -17.68 8.30 -20.05
N SER A 458 -18.51 8.07 -21.08
CA SER A 458 -19.98 8.16 -20.96
C SER A 458 -20.52 7.16 -19.94
N LEU A 459 -20.04 5.93 -19.95
CA LEU A 459 -20.47 4.89 -19.03
C LEU A 459 -20.08 5.23 -17.59
N PHE A 460 -18.83 5.59 -17.36
CA PHE A 460 -18.33 5.77 -15.97
C PHE A 460 -18.75 7.11 -15.38
N ILE A 461 -18.62 8.22 -16.09
CA ILE A 461 -18.97 9.53 -15.55
C ILE A 461 -20.49 9.70 -15.43
N TYR A 462 -21.25 9.39 -16.49
CA TYR A 462 -22.67 9.68 -16.48
C TYR A 462 -23.52 8.58 -15.86
N MET A 463 -23.20 7.31 -16.08
CA MET A 463 -24.04 6.22 -15.56
C MET A 463 -23.56 5.72 -14.21
N VAL A 464 -22.30 5.31 -14.08
CA VAL A 464 -21.78 4.70 -12.84
C VAL A 464 -21.80 5.69 -11.69
N LEU A 465 -21.31 6.92 -11.90
CA LEU A 465 -21.31 7.94 -10.86
C LEU A 465 -22.73 8.34 -10.45
N SER A 466 -23.65 8.48 -11.41
CA SER A 466 -25.06 8.81 -11.12
C SER A 466 -25.76 7.70 -10.32
N LEU A 467 -25.50 6.43 -10.64
CA LEU A 467 -26.03 5.30 -9.90
C LEU A 467 -25.44 5.22 -8.48
N PHE A 468 -24.15 5.51 -8.34
CA PHE A 468 -23.51 5.58 -7.02
C PHE A 468 -24.14 6.67 -6.13
N ILE A 469 -24.35 7.87 -6.68
CA ILE A 469 -25.01 8.96 -5.97
C ILE A 469 -26.45 8.56 -5.61
N ALA A 470 -27.20 7.96 -6.53
CA ALA A 470 -28.57 7.51 -6.29
C ALA A 470 -28.66 6.46 -5.17
N LEU A 471 -27.71 5.51 -5.10
CA LEU A 471 -27.62 4.52 -4.01
C LEU A 471 -27.42 5.15 -2.64
N ILE A 472 -26.53 6.14 -2.55
CA ILE A 472 -26.25 6.83 -1.28
C ILE A 472 -27.42 7.72 -0.90
N THR A 473 -27.98 8.48 -1.85
CA THR A 473 -29.12 9.38 -1.63
C THR A 473 -30.36 8.60 -1.20
N GLY A 474 -30.67 7.47 -1.88
CA GLY A 474 -31.78 6.61 -1.50
C GLY A 474 -31.62 6.04 -0.08
N SER A 475 -30.42 5.62 0.29
CA SER A 475 -30.14 5.17 1.67
C SER A 475 -30.27 6.30 2.68
N TYR A 476 -29.88 7.53 2.35
CA TYR A 476 -30.04 8.70 3.20
C TYR A 476 -31.52 9.06 3.42
N GLU A 477 -32.30 9.05 2.35
CA GLU A 477 -33.75 9.34 2.40
C GLU A 477 -34.50 8.30 3.25
N THR A 478 -34.18 7.01 3.07
CA THR A 478 -34.74 5.95 3.88
C THR A 478 -34.50 6.18 5.38
N ILE A 479 -33.25 6.51 5.75
CA ILE A 479 -32.92 6.77 7.17
C ILE A 479 -33.59 8.03 7.68
N LYS A 480 -33.70 9.07 6.87
CA LYS A 480 -34.33 10.33 7.24
C LYS A 480 -35.85 10.16 7.45
N CYS A 481 -36.52 9.36 6.59
CA CYS A 481 -37.94 9.10 6.71
C CYS A 481 -38.29 8.12 7.84
N GLU A 482 -37.48 7.05 8.01
CA GLU A 482 -37.77 6.03 9.00
C GLU A 482 -37.35 6.42 10.42
N GLY A 483 -36.48 7.42 10.58
CA GLY A 483 -35.96 7.89 11.88
C GLY A 483 -35.22 6.83 12.71
N GLU A 484 -35.25 5.59 12.29
CA GLU A 484 -34.57 4.44 12.91
C GLU A 484 -34.10 3.47 11.81
N THR A 485 -33.00 2.77 12.07
CA THR A 485 -32.49 1.69 11.20
C THR A 485 -33.56 0.60 10.97
N PRO A 486 -33.58 -0.06 9.80
CA PRO A 486 -34.52 -1.15 9.51
C PRO A 486 -34.54 -2.15 10.67
N VAL A 487 -35.75 -2.51 11.09
CA VAL A 487 -35.96 -3.36 12.28
C VAL A 487 -35.35 -4.74 12.03
N SER A 488 -34.20 -5.00 12.65
CA SER A 488 -33.59 -6.34 12.58
C SER A 488 -34.48 -7.40 13.24
N GLN A 489 -34.26 -8.68 12.89
CA GLN A 489 -34.98 -9.79 13.54
C GLN A 489 -34.79 -9.78 15.06
N LEU A 490 -33.65 -9.29 15.54
CA LEU A 490 -33.36 -9.07 16.95
C LEU A 490 -34.27 -8.00 17.55
N HIS A 491 -34.46 -6.88 16.88
CA HIS A 491 -35.38 -5.83 17.35
C HIS A 491 -36.83 -6.26 17.31
N ALA A 492 -37.25 -6.99 16.28
CA ALA A 492 -38.58 -7.59 16.21
C ALA A 492 -38.83 -8.56 17.37
N PHE A 493 -37.84 -9.45 17.64
CA PHE A 493 -37.90 -10.37 18.78
C PHE A 493 -38.02 -9.65 20.13
N ILE A 494 -37.18 -8.61 20.36
CA ILE A 494 -37.25 -7.80 21.58
C ILE A 494 -38.61 -7.10 21.69
N ALA A 495 -39.21 -6.71 20.56
CA ALA A 495 -40.53 -6.10 20.51
C ALA A 495 -41.65 -7.05 20.86
N GLU A 496 -41.58 -8.29 20.40
CA GLU A 496 -42.58 -9.34 20.64
C GLU A 496 -42.41 -10.01 22.01
N CYS A 497 -41.25 -9.82 22.65
CA CYS A 497 -40.97 -10.43 23.94
C CYS A 497 -41.89 -9.86 25.04
N LYS A 498 -42.84 -10.67 25.47
CA LYS A 498 -43.79 -10.36 26.56
C LYS A 498 -43.29 -10.85 27.92
N ASP A 499 -42.19 -11.59 27.95
CA ASP A 499 -41.66 -12.18 29.17
C ASP A 499 -41.00 -11.15 30.08
N SER A 500 -41.25 -11.25 31.39
CA SER A 500 -40.58 -10.40 32.37
C SER A 500 -39.05 -10.62 32.34
N PRO A 501 -38.23 -9.54 32.49
CA PRO A 501 -36.77 -9.67 32.65
C PRO A 501 -36.37 -10.62 33.81
N LYS A 502 -37.24 -10.81 34.77
CA LYS A 502 -37.05 -11.71 35.92
C LYS A 502 -37.42 -13.17 35.65
N SER A 503 -37.94 -13.51 34.46
CA SER A 503 -38.40 -14.86 34.13
C SER A 503 -37.30 -15.93 34.09
N GLY A 504 -36.06 -15.55 34.10
CA GLY A 504 -34.90 -16.46 34.01
C GLY A 504 -34.69 -17.14 32.67
N LYS A 505 -35.62 -17.01 31.71
CA LYS A 505 -35.55 -17.65 30.38
C LYS A 505 -34.32 -17.23 29.55
N TYR A 506 -33.71 -16.12 29.89
CA TYR A 506 -32.54 -15.55 29.21
C TYR A 506 -31.25 -15.70 30.04
N ARG A 507 -31.32 -16.40 31.17
CA ARG A 507 -30.14 -16.66 32.00
C ARG A 507 -29.41 -17.92 31.55
N ARG A 508 -28.11 -17.89 31.66
CA ARG A 508 -27.22 -19.02 31.42
C ARG A 508 -27.36 -20.01 32.57
N GLU A 509 -27.73 -21.25 32.29
CA GLU A 509 -28.00 -22.29 33.31
C GLU A 509 -26.72 -22.92 33.89
N SER A 510 -25.55 -22.71 33.35
CA SER A 510 -24.31 -23.28 33.88
C SER A 510 -23.10 -22.37 33.70
N PRO A 511 -22.20 -22.27 34.71
CA PRO A 511 -20.93 -21.61 34.54
C PRO A 511 -20.01 -22.50 33.67
N SER A 512 -19.80 -22.16 32.42
CA SER A 512 -18.82 -22.87 31.62
C SER A 512 -17.40 -22.43 31.97
N ALA A 513 -16.46 -23.37 31.82
CA ALA A 513 -15.05 -23.27 32.18
C ALA A 513 -14.24 -22.16 31.46
N CYS A 514 -14.89 -21.27 30.71
CA CYS A 514 -14.28 -20.14 30.02
C CYS A 514 -14.10 -18.88 30.91
N SER A 515 -14.13 -19.06 32.25
CA SER A 515 -14.11 -17.95 33.22
C SER A 515 -12.74 -17.28 33.40
N VAL A 516 -11.67 -17.88 32.91
CA VAL A 516 -10.30 -17.35 33.17
C VAL A 516 -10.00 -16.10 32.31
N PHE A 517 -10.54 -16.02 31.09
CA PHE A 517 -10.40 -14.83 30.22
C PHE A 517 -11.53 -13.80 30.37
N CYS A 518 -12.66 -14.20 30.96
CA CYS A 518 -13.76 -13.32 31.28
C CYS A 518 -13.83 -13.20 32.80
N CYS A 519 -13.11 -12.24 33.39
CA CYS A 519 -13.41 -11.77 34.74
C CYS A 519 -14.85 -11.19 34.74
N CYS A 520 -15.84 -12.03 34.73
CA CYS A 520 -17.18 -11.66 35.13
C CYS A 520 -17.18 -11.69 36.63
N GLU A 521 -17.00 -10.53 37.19
CA GLU A 521 -17.21 -10.22 38.56
C GLU A 521 -18.56 -10.82 39.01
N ARG A 522 -18.48 -11.82 39.87
CA ARG A 522 -19.63 -12.24 40.68
C ARG A 522 -19.87 -11.13 41.68
N ALA A 523 -20.66 -10.14 41.29
CA ALA A 523 -21.31 -9.35 42.30
C ALA A 523 -22.39 -10.26 42.93
N PRO A 524 -22.43 -10.44 44.28
CA PRO A 524 -23.50 -11.12 44.94
C PRO A 524 -24.79 -10.35 44.62
N LEU A 525 -25.79 -11.05 44.12
CA LEU A 525 -27.10 -10.51 43.80
C LEU A 525 -27.84 -10.19 45.07
N ALA A 526 -27.59 -9.04 45.64
CA ALA A 526 -28.51 -8.35 46.51
C ALA A 526 -28.83 -7.05 45.77
N ASP A 527 -29.76 -7.10 44.86
CA ASP A 527 -30.70 -6.04 44.59
C ASP A 527 -31.40 -6.22 43.24
N ASN A 528 -32.68 -6.10 43.27
CA ASN A 528 -33.63 -6.27 42.19
C ASN A 528 -33.53 -5.18 41.10
N THR A 529 -32.57 -4.26 41.15
CA THR A 529 -32.35 -3.14 40.24
C THR A 529 -31.35 -3.43 39.13
N LEU A 530 -30.60 -4.55 39.22
CA LEU A 530 -29.53 -4.87 38.27
C LEU A 530 -29.95 -5.70 37.04
N LEU A 531 -31.20 -6.14 37.00
CA LEU A 531 -31.76 -6.91 35.88
C LEU A 531 -32.41 -6.06 34.79
N VAL A 532 -32.48 -4.75 34.99
CA VAL A 532 -33.10 -3.77 34.07
C VAL A 532 -32.10 -2.75 33.53
N ASN A 533 -30.84 -2.82 34.00
CA ASN A 533 -29.79 -1.93 33.54
C ASN A 533 -28.72 -2.66 32.73
#